data_3490bc22d421554172cb46d7a2e497f1
#
_entry.id   3490bc22d421554172cb46d7a2e497f1
#
_cell.length_a   1.000
_cell.length_b   1.000
_cell.length_c   1.000
_cell.angle_alpha   90.00
_cell.angle_beta   90.00
_cell.angle_gamma   90.00
#
_symmetry.space_group_name_H-M   'P 1'
#
loop_
_entity.id
_entity.type
_entity.pdbx_description
1 polymer ?
#
loop_
_entity_poly.entity_id
_entity_poly.type
_entity_poly.pdbx_seq_one_letter_code
_entity_poly.pdbx_strand_id
1 'polypeptide(L)'
;MNPRDSSRRPPAIVDVHVHHNGDEDFLRRLVDRLRAADAMACLLTTPPQFDQVRRFLEQHADCLIGFGDVRLDDPDALNWIERFHQAGFDGLGEFTSSARPFDHPAYGPLFARAAELRLITLFHTGIVFRPEPRVAANISSDRLRVTRLDAILRQFPDLVVIAAHMGNPDYVWAAELSRWNPNLYLDLSGSTLIKTASDYRVFRSYFWWSGTVSPHTPLGQADAFAKLVFASDIFWGELGEFDRSLERHRRMLEVCGVDAVTRQAIMGGTAWRLISERRAASGGKA
;
A
#
# COMPACT_ATOMS: atom_id res chain seq x y z
N MET A 1 -26.62 7.35 2.68
CA MET A 1 -26.03 6.20 1.97
C MET A 1 -24.99 5.60 2.89
N ASN A 2 -25.01 4.29 3.16
CA ASN A 2 -23.99 3.69 4.03
C ASN A 2 -22.63 3.72 3.30
N PRO A 3 -21.62 4.47 3.75
CA PRO A 3 -20.35 4.63 3.07
C PRO A 3 -19.51 3.34 3.02
N ARG A 4 -19.96 2.29 3.70
CA ARG A 4 -19.31 0.97 3.74
C ARG A 4 -20.04 -0.08 2.90
N ASP A 5 -20.94 0.35 1.99
CA ASP A 5 -21.70 -0.54 1.14
C ASP A 5 -20.79 -1.21 0.09
N SER A 6 -20.58 -2.52 0.24
CA SER A 6 -19.80 -3.34 -0.69
C SER A 6 -20.45 -3.51 -2.06
N SER A 7 -21.71 -3.07 -2.25
CA SER A 7 -22.43 -3.11 -3.53
C SER A 7 -22.07 -1.92 -4.45
N ARG A 8 -21.26 -0.98 -3.97
CA ARG A 8 -20.83 0.17 -4.76
C ARG A 8 -19.99 -0.27 -5.96
N ARG A 9 -20.23 0.38 -7.11
CA ARG A 9 -19.35 0.23 -8.28
C ARG A 9 -17.90 0.50 -7.87
N PRO A 10 -16.95 -0.38 -8.24
CA PRO A 10 -15.54 -0.14 -8.00
C PRO A 10 -15.11 1.24 -8.54
N PRO A 11 -14.36 2.04 -7.77
CA PRO A 11 -13.79 3.27 -8.28
C PRO A 11 -12.81 2.97 -9.41
N ALA A 12 -12.65 3.93 -10.33
CA ALA A 12 -11.69 3.76 -11.44
C ALA A 12 -10.24 3.70 -10.94
N ILE A 13 -9.97 4.37 -9.82
CA ILE A 13 -8.64 4.50 -9.23
C ILE A 13 -8.73 4.32 -7.72
N VAL A 14 -7.79 3.54 -7.14
CA VAL A 14 -7.53 3.51 -5.69
C VAL A 14 -6.05 3.74 -5.46
N ASP A 15 -5.73 4.88 -4.88
CA ASP A 15 -4.38 5.24 -4.48
C ASP A 15 -4.11 4.67 -3.07
N VAL A 16 -3.24 3.67 -2.98
CA VAL A 16 -2.99 2.98 -1.70
C VAL A 16 -1.98 3.67 -0.79
N HIS A 17 -1.39 4.81 -1.24
CA HIS A 17 -0.26 5.43 -0.55
C HIS A 17 -0.32 6.96 -0.61
N VAL A 18 -1.03 7.57 0.36
CA VAL A 18 -1.14 9.02 0.48
C VAL A 18 -0.83 9.46 1.90
N HIS A 19 0.24 10.23 2.08
CA HIS A 19 0.58 10.81 3.38
C HIS A 19 -0.26 12.04 3.70
N HIS A 20 -0.55 12.19 4.96
CA HIS A 20 -1.26 13.34 5.53
C HIS A 20 -0.28 14.22 6.31
N ASN A 21 -0.23 15.49 5.99
CA ASN A 21 0.68 16.46 6.61
C ASN A 21 0.11 17.22 7.81
N GLY A 22 -1.11 16.89 8.26
CA GLY A 22 -1.82 17.60 9.34
C GLY A 22 -2.60 18.84 8.89
N ASP A 23 -2.48 19.23 7.62
CA ASP A 23 -3.15 20.40 7.07
C ASP A 23 -4.58 20.05 6.58
N GLU A 24 -5.59 20.72 7.13
CA GLU A 24 -6.98 20.52 6.75
C GLU A 24 -7.29 21.01 5.34
N ASP A 25 -6.63 22.05 4.88
CA ASP A 25 -6.78 22.54 3.51
C ASP A 25 -6.21 21.54 2.48
N PHE A 26 -5.14 20.84 2.84
CA PHE A 26 -4.66 19.71 2.04
C PHE A 26 -5.73 18.63 1.92
N LEU A 27 -6.36 18.22 3.03
CA LEU A 27 -7.40 17.19 3.00
C LEU A 27 -8.61 17.59 2.14
N ARG A 28 -9.06 18.85 2.21
CA ARG A 28 -10.15 19.33 1.36
C ARG A 28 -9.77 19.28 -0.12
N ARG A 29 -8.60 19.78 -0.47
CA ARG A 29 -8.10 19.75 -1.86
C ARG A 29 -7.90 18.32 -2.36
N LEU A 30 -7.43 17.41 -1.50
CA LEU A 30 -7.31 15.98 -1.83
C LEU A 30 -8.69 15.38 -2.16
N VAL A 31 -9.70 15.62 -1.33
CA VAL A 31 -11.08 15.16 -1.56
C VAL A 31 -11.61 15.66 -2.90
N ASP A 32 -11.46 16.96 -3.19
CA ASP A 32 -11.91 17.54 -4.45
C ASP A 32 -11.18 16.90 -5.65
N ARG A 33 -9.87 16.68 -5.53
CA ARG A 33 -9.07 16.05 -6.59
C ARG A 33 -9.47 14.58 -6.83
N LEU A 34 -9.72 13.83 -5.76
CA LEU A 34 -10.15 12.42 -5.85
C LEU A 34 -11.52 12.30 -6.50
N ARG A 35 -12.48 13.13 -6.09
CA ARG A 35 -13.82 13.16 -6.70
C ARG A 35 -13.78 13.50 -8.18
N ALA A 36 -12.97 14.49 -8.57
CA ALA A 36 -12.77 14.86 -9.97
C ALA A 36 -12.16 13.74 -10.82
N ALA A 37 -11.46 12.79 -10.20
CA ALA A 37 -10.81 11.67 -10.87
C ALA A 37 -11.58 10.34 -10.79
N ASP A 38 -12.76 10.29 -10.17
CA ASP A 38 -13.44 9.04 -9.77
C ASP A 38 -12.51 8.08 -9.01
N ALA A 39 -11.78 8.66 -8.04
CA ALA A 39 -10.73 7.97 -7.29
C ALA A 39 -11.04 7.89 -5.80
N MET A 40 -10.41 6.93 -5.13
CA MET A 40 -10.29 6.84 -3.68
C MET A 40 -8.82 6.84 -3.27
N ALA A 41 -8.52 7.24 -2.03
CA ALA A 41 -7.19 7.19 -1.47
C ALA A 41 -7.15 6.56 -0.07
N CYS A 42 -6.15 5.71 0.15
CA CYS A 42 -5.77 5.22 1.47
C CYS A 42 -4.92 6.30 2.15
N LEU A 43 -5.49 6.97 3.14
CA LEU A 43 -4.88 8.08 3.85
C LEU A 43 -4.11 7.56 5.06
N LEU A 44 -2.79 7.70 5.03
CA LEU A 44 -1.89 7.29 6.10
C LEU A 44 -2.02 8.28 7.27
N THR A 45 -2.30 7.77 8.46
CA THR A 45 -2.73 8.57 9.61
C THR A 45 -1.94 8.20 10.84
N THR A 46 -1.11 9.09 11.31
CA THR A 46 -0.38 8.90 12.58
C THR A 46 -1.29 9.08 13.80
N PRO A 47 -0.95 8.52 14.98
CA PRO A 47 -1.71 8.70 16.21
C PRO A 47 -2.11 10.14 16.54
N PRO A 48 -1.24 11.15 16.41
CA PRO A 48 -1.63 12.55 16.67
C PRO A 48 -2.70 13.11 15.71
N GLN A 49 -2.83 12.55 14.50
CA GLN A 49 -3.78 12.97 13.47
C GLN A 49 -5.11 12.21 13.56
N PHE A 50 -5.21 11.20 14.42
CA PHE A 50 -6.32 10.23 14.47
C PHE A 50 -7.71 10.90 14.51
N ASP A 51 -7.97 11.80 15.46
CA ASP A 51 -9.29 12.40 15.63
C ASP A 51 -9.70 13.31 14.47
N GLN A 52 -8.74 14.01 13.86
CA GLN A 52 -8.99 14.84 12.68
C GLN A 52 -9.35 13.97 11.49
N VAL A 53 -8.52 12.97 11.17
CA VAL A 53 -8.73 12.11 10.01
C VAL A 53 -9.98 11.26 10.16
N ARG A 54 -10.27 10.73 11.35
CA ARG A 54 -11.51 9.99 11.61
C ARG A 54 -12.75 10.80 11.21
N ARG A 55 -12.83 12.08 11.58
CA ARG A 55 -13.93 12.96 11.17
C ARG A 55 -14.01 13.14 9.65
N PHE A 56 -12.86 13.30 8.98
CA PHE A 56 -12.82 13.39 7.52
C PHE A 56 -13.26 12.08 6.85
N LEU A 57 -12.85 10.93 7.36
CA LEU A 57 -13.29 9.62 6.85
C LEU A 57 -14.82 9.43 6.98
N GLU A 58 -15.42 9.89 8.09
CA GLU A 58 -16.87 9.83 8.27
C GLU A 58 -17.61 10.70 7.25
N GLN A 59 -17.07 11.88 6.91
CA GLN A 59 -17.69 12.83 5.99
C GLN A 59 -17.41 12.51 4.51
N HIS A 60 -16.30 11.86 4.21
CA HIS A 60 -15.78 11.65 2.85
C HIS A 60 -15.47 10.18 2.56
N ALA A 61 -16.24 9.25 3.15
CA ALA A 61 -16.09 7.81 2.92
C ALA A 61 -16.39 7.39 1.47
N ASP A 62 -16.87 8.31 0.64
CA ASP A 62 -17.01 8.15 -0.80
C ASP A 62 -15.66 8.15 -1.53
N CYS A 63 -14.62 8.77 -0.97
CA CYS A 63 -13.31 8.86 -1.61
C CYS A 63 -12.11 8.66 -0.68
N LEU A 64 -12.31 8.56 0.66
CA LEU A 64 -11.23 8.33 1.61
C LEU A 64 -11.34 6.97 2.30
N ILE A 65 -10.20 6.33 2.51
CA ILE A 65 -10.00 5.07 3.23
C ILE A 65 -8.93 5.31 4.29
N GLY A 66 -9.13 4.85 5.52
CA GLY A 66 -8.14 5.06 6.59
C GLY A 66 -7.11 3.94 6.67
N PHE A 67 -5.83 4.33 6.73
CA PHE A 67 -4.71 3.47 7.11
C PHE A 67 -4.00 4.09 8.32
N GLY A 68 -3.84 3.31 9.41
CA GLY A 68 -3.20 3.78 10.64
C GLY A 68 -1.68 3.60 10.60
N ASP A 69 -0.94 4.70 10.65
CA ASP A 69 0.53 4.66 10.72
C ASP A 69 0.96 4.47 12.18
N VAL A 70 1.29 3.24 12.52
CA VAL A 70 1.73 2.83 13.87
C VAL A 70 3.23 2.54 13.85
N ARG A 71 3.95 3.16 14.76
CA ARG A 71 5.38 2.84 14.95
C ARG A 71 5.51 1.45 15.57
N LEU A 72 6.22 0.54 14.90
CA LEU A 72 6.37 -0.86 15.38
C LEU A 72 7.08 -0.98 16.73
N ASP A 73 7.91 -0.01 17.09
CA ASP A 73 8.63 0.03 18.37
C ASP A 73 7.89 0.81 19.47
N ASP A 74 6.68 1.32 19.18
CA ASP A 74 5.87 2.01 20.18
C ASP A 74 5.31 0.98 21.17
N PRO A 75 5.53 1.14 22.49
CA PRO A 75 4.95 0.25 23.50
C PRO A 75 3.42 0.23 23.45
N ASP A 76 2.78 1.26 22.88
CA ASP A 76 1.33 1.38 22.73
C ASP A 76 0.80 0.93 21.36
N ALA A 77 1.67 0.35 20.52
CA ALA A 77 1.35 -0.01 19.15
C ALA A 77 0.10 -0.91 19.01
N LEU A 78 -0.05 -1.93 19.88
CA LEU A 78 -1.22 -2.81 19.87
C LEU A 78 -2.53 -2.05 20.17
N ASN A 79 -2.51 -1.14 21.14
CA ASN A 79 -3.68 -0.32 21.47
C ASN A 79 -4.06 0.60 20.30
N TRP A 80 -3.07 1.13 19.58
CA TRP A 80 -3.32 1.93 18.38
C TRP A 80 -3.92 1.11 17.25
N ILE A 81 -3.46 -0.12 17.04
CA ILE A 81 -4.05 -1.04 16.06
C ILE A 81 -5.54 -1.26 16.36
N GLU A 82 -5.89 -1.51 17.63
CA GLU A 82 -7.29 -1.67 18.07
C GLU A 82 -8.11 -0.40 17.83
N ARG A 83 -7.59 0.76 18.19
CA ARG A 83 -8.27 2.04 18.01
C ARG A 83 -8.55 2.36 16.55
N PHE A 84 -7.56 2.16 15.67
CA PHE A 84 -7.72 2.32 14.23
C PHE A 84 -8.78 1.35 13.68
N HIS A 85 -8.72 0.09 14.07
CA HIS A 85 -9.71 -0.90 13.66
C HIS A 85 -11.13 -0.53 14.11
N GLN A 86 -11.32 -0.17 15.38
CA GLN A 86 -12.62 0.23 15.94
C GLN A 86 -13.19 1.49 15.26
N ALA A 87 -12.32 2.41 14.85
CA ALA A 87 -12.70 3.59 14.08
C ALA A 87 -12.98 3.30 12.59
N GLY A 88 -12.82 2.03 12.15
CA GLY A 88 -13.14 1.59 10.80
C GLY A 88 -12.05 1.87 9.77
N PHE A 89 -10.82 1.99 10.20
CA PHE A 89 -9.67 1.98 9.30
C PHE A 89 -9.52 0.60 8.66
N ASP A 90 -9.12 0.57 7.39
CA ASP A 90 -9.03 -0.66 6.60
C ASP A 90 -7.61 -1.21 6.54
N GLY A 91 -6.61 -0.44 6.95
CA GLY A 91 -5.21 -0.87 6.91
C GLY A 91 -4.33 -0.20 7.94
N LEU A 92 -3.06 -0.61 7.93
CA LEU A 92 -1.97 -0.09 8.76
C LEU A 92 -0.75 0.25 7.89
N GLY A 93 0.03 1.23 8.31
CA GLY A 93 1.26 1.70 7.65
C GLY A 93 1.10 3.14 7.15
N GLU A 94 2.12 3.72 6.57
CA GLU A 94 3.32 3.05 6.07
C GLU A 94 4.29 2.77 7.22
N PHE A 95 4.68 1.52 7.43
CA PHE A 95 5.68 1.17 8.43
C PHE A 95 7.07 1.57 7.94
N THR A 96 7.56 2.74 8.35
CA THR A 96 8.85 3.30 7.91
C THR A 96 9.93 3.29 8.98
N SER A 97 9.55 3.55 10.23
CA SER A 97 10.49 3.71 11.34
C SER A 97 10.53 2.44 12.17
N SER A 98 11.67 1.76 12.12
CA SER A 98 11.88 0.52 12.86
C SER A 98 13.27 0.52 13.48
N ALA A 99 13.36 0.30 14.80
CA ALA A 99 14.63 0.10 15.48
C ALA A 99 15.23 -1.29 15.18
N ARG A 100 14.40 -2.24 14.73
CA ARG A 100 14.76 -3.62 14.41
C ARG A 100 14.34 -3.96 12.98
N PRO A 101 14.91 -5.01 12.37
CA PRO A 101 14.40 -5.53 11.10
C PRO A 101 12.92 -5.90 11.18
N PHE A 102 12.16 -5.75 10.10
CA PHE A 102 10.72 -6.05 10.06
C PHE A 102 10.39 -7.48 10.52
N ASP A 103 11.24 -8.44 10.21
CA ASP A 103 11.10 -9.85 10.58
C ASP A 103 11.55 -10.17 12.03
N HIS A 104 11.86 -9.15 12.83
CA HIS A 104 12.25 -9.38 14.23
C HIS A 104 11.07 -9.89 15.06
N PRO A 105 11.26 -10.97 15.89
CA PRO A 105 10.16 -11.61 16.63
C PRO A 105 9.34 -10.68 17.53
N ALA A 106 9.93 -9.59 18.01
CA ALA A 106 9.23 -8.61 18.84
C ALA A 106 8.03 -7.94 18.14
N TYR A 107 8.01 -7.92 16.81
CA TYR A 107 6.89 -7.38 16.02
C TYR A 107 5.82 -8.42 15.69
N GLY A 108 6.10 -9.71 15.93
CA GLY A 108 5.17 -10.80 15.66
C GLY A 108 3.77 -10.58 16.20
N PRO A 109 3.58 -10.14 17.48
CA PRO A 109 2.26 -9.86 18.03
C PRO A 109 1.47 -8.79 17.27
N LEU A 110 2.15 -7.77 16.71
CA LEU A 110 1.50 -6.72 15.93
C LEU A 110 0.98 -7.27 14.60
N PHE A 111 1.79 -8.07 13.91
CA PHE A 111 1.40 -8.69 12.63
C PHE A 111 0.35 -9.77 12.81
N ALA A 112 0.44 -10.57 13.89
CA ALA A 112 -0.61 -11.52 14.25
C ALA A 112 -1.95 -10.79 14.43
N ARG A 113 -1.95 -9.67 15.15
CA ARG A 113 -3.17 -8.91 15.40
C ARG A 113 -3.71 -8.25 14.12
N ALA A 114 -2.83 -7.71 13.28
CA ALA A 114 -3.22 -7.18 11.98
C ALA A 114 -3.87 -8.24 11.08
N ALA A 115 -3.32 -9.47 11.06
CA ALA A 115 -3.89 -10.61 10.33
C ALA A 115 -5.25 -11.04 10.88
N GLU A 116 -5.41 -11.18 12.20
CA GLU A 116 -6.69 -11.50 12.86
C GLU A 116 -7.78 -10.48 12.54
N LEU A 117 -7.44 -9.20 12.51
CA LEU A 117 -8.33 -8.10 12.16
C LEU A 117 -8.50 -7.92 10.65
N ARG A 118 -7.76 -8.71 9.86
CA ARG A 118 -7.71 -8.63 8.38
C ARG A 118 -7.35 -7.24 7.86
N LEU A 119 -6.53 -6.50 8.60
CA LEU A 119 -6.05 -5.20 8.17
C LEU A 119 -5.03 -5.35 7.05
N ILE A 120 -5.15 -4.53 6.01
CA ILE A 120 -4.16 -4.45 4.93
C ILE A 120 -2.94 -3.72 5.50
N THR A 121 -1.74 -4.22 5.24
CA THR A 121 -0.52 -3.60 5.76
C THR A 121 0.33 -3.03 4.63
N LEU A 122 0.78 -1.79 4.77
CA LEU A 122 1.69 -1.11 3.86
C LEU A 122 3.05 -0.96 4.54
N PHE A 123 4.09 -1.48 3.91
CA PHE A 123 5.47 -1.43 4.40
C PHE A 123 6.34 -0.57 3.49
N HIS A 124 7.05 0.38 4.06
CA HIS A 124 8.16 1.00 3.36
C HIS A 124 9.21 -0.05 3.02
N THR A 125 9.60 -0.17 1.78
CA THR A 125 10.65 -1.12 1.40
C THR A 125 11.77 -0.46 0.62
N GLY A 126 12.99 -0.63 1.11
CA GLY A 126 14.18 -0.11 0.45
C GLY A 126 14.79 1.12 1.15
N ILE A 127 15.29 2.05 0.33
CA ILE A 127 16.05 3.20 0.82
C ILE A 127 15.11 4.26 1.41
N VAL A 128 15.35 4.64 2.65
CA VAL A 128 14.64 5.74 3.30
C VAL A 128 15.24 7.07 2.86
N PHE A 129 14.37 7.99 2.44
CA PHE A 129 14.76 9.35 2.08
C PHE A 129 15.42 10.07 3.25
N ARG A 130 16.53 10.75 2.98
CA ARG A 130 17.29 11.53 3.96
C ARG A 130 17.60 12.91 3.38
N PRO A 131 16.79 13.93 3.70
CA PRO A 131 17.03 15.30 3.19
C PRO A 131 18.28 15.94 3.78
N GLU A 132 18.62 15.57 5.03
CA GLU A 132 19.80 16.08 5.75
C GLU A 132 20.56 14.95 6.45
N PRO A 133 21.90 15.08 6.67
CA PRO A 133 22.74 14.01 7.23
C PRO A 133 22.29 13.48 8.60
N ARG A 134 21.63 14.31 9.41
CA ARG A 134 21.21 13.95 10.77
C ARG A 134 19.75 13.46 10.84
N VAL A 135 18.96 13.66 9.80
CA VAL A 135 17.58 13.19 9.74
C VAL A 135 17.58 11.67 9.59
N ALA A 136 16.72 11.00 10.33
CA ALA A 136 16.62 9.54 10.34
C ALA A 136 17.97 8.81 10.56
N ALA A 137 18.86 9.39 11.39
CA ALA A 137 20.23 8.89 11.60
C ALA A 137 20.29 7.47 12.21
N ASN A 138 19.21 7.04 12.88
CA ASN A 138 19.07 5.72 13.50
C ASN A 138 18.37 4.69 12.58
N ILE A 139 17.94 5.09 11.38
CA ILE A 139 17.32 4.17 10.43
C ILE A 139 18.41 3.52 9.57
N SER A 140 18.29 2.21 9.41
CA SER A 140 19.09 1.43 8.45
C SER A 140 18.16 0.86 7.38
N SER A 141 18.41 1.15 6.12
CA SER A 141 17.65 0.60 5.00
C SER A 141 17.71 -0.93 4.93
N ASP A 142 18.74 -1.57 5.49
CA ASP A 142 18.80 -3.03 5.60
C ASP A 142 17.67 -3.60 6.46
N ARG A 143 17.19 -2.86 7.47
CA ARG A 143 16.06 -3.28 8.30
C ARG A 143 14.74 -3.27 7.53
N LEU A 144 14.67 -2.49 6.45
CA LEU A 144 13.49 -2.24 5.63
C LEU A 144 13.57 -2.93 4.27
N ARG A 145 14.48 -3.89 4.10
CA ARG A 145 14.58 -4.64 2.84
C ARG A 145 13.33 -5.47 2.60
N VAL A 146 12.89 -5.50 1.34
CA VAL A 146 11.72 -6.28 0.92
C VAL A 146 11.85 -7.78 1.26
N THR A 147 13.07 -8.31 1.30
CA THR A 147 13.34 -9.71 1.66
C THR A 147 12.92 -10.07 3.10
N ARG A 148 12.80 -9.08 4.00
CA ARG A 148 12.30 -9.28 5.36
C ARG A 148 10.81 -9.66 5.39
N LEU A 149 10.06 -9.29 4.36
CA LEU A 149 8.63 -9.59 4.25
C LEU A 149 8.36 -11.08 4.00
N ASP A 150 9.31 -11.83 3.43
CA ASP A 150 9.12 -13.27 3.18
C ASP A 150 8.90 -14.04 4.49
N ALA A 151 9.70 -13.77 5.54
CA ALA A 151 9.55 -14.41 6.83
C ALA A 151 8.20 -14.05 7.50
N ILE A 152 7.76 -12.80 7.37
CA ILE A 152 6.47 -12.33 7.90
C ILE A 152 5.32 -13.05 7.20
N LEU A 153 5.33 -13.09 5.87
CA LEU A 153 4.26 -13.72 5.08
C LEU A 153 4.19 -15.23 5.26
N ARG A 154 5.32 -15.89 5.51
CA ARG A 154 5.34 -17.32 5.85
C ARG A 154 4.78 -17.60 7.24
N GLN A 155 5.03 -16.71 8.19
CA GLN A 155 4.51 -16.83 9.56
C GLN A 155 3.03 -16.43 9.65
N PHE A 156 2.60 -15.44 8.86
CA PHE A 156 1.22 -14.90 8.83
C PHE A 156 0.66 -14.96 7.40
N PRO A 157 0.30 -16.16 6.89
CA PRO A 157 -0.08 -16.34 5.49
C PRO A 157 -1.37 -15.60 5.09
N ASP A 158 -2.22 -15.24 6.05
CA ASP A 158 -3.46 -14.49 5.82
C ASP A 158 -3.25 -12.97 5.85
N LEU A 159 -2.04 -12.50 6.21
CA LEU A 159 -1.73 -11.08 6.23
C LEU A 159 -1.60 -10.54 4.80
N VAL A 160 -2.39 -9.52 4.47
CA VAL A 160 -2.25 -8.81 3.19
C VAL A 160 -1.19 -7.73 3.33
N VAL A 161 -0.15 -7.80 2.50
CA VAL A 161 1.00 -6.90 2.53
C VAL A 161 1.12 -6.16 1.20
N ILE A 162 1.29 -4.84 1.27
CA ILE A 162 1.71 -4.00 0.16
C ILE A 162 3.15 -3.54 0.46
N ALA A 163 4.10 -3.89 -0.41
CA ALA A 163 5.47 -3.44 -0.32
C ALA A 163 5.62 -2.15 -1.14
N ALA A 164 5.69 -1.00 -0.45
CA ALA A 164 5.89 0.28 -1.08
C ALA A 164 7.24 0.34 -1.80
N HIS A 165 7.29 1.12 -2.89
CA HIS A 165 8.50 1.39 -3.68
C HIS A 165 9.12 0.15 -4.33
N MET A 166 8.39 -0.98 -4.37
CA MET A 166 8.87 -2.23 -4.97
C MET A 166 10.27 -2.64 -4.48
N GLY A 167 10.57 -2.42 -3.20
CA GLY A 167 11.87 -2.83 -2.63
C GLY A 167 13.08 -1.99 -3.04
N ASN A 168 12.90 -0.77 -3.55
CA ASN A 168 13.92 0.11 -4.13
C ASN A 168 15.28 0.07 -3.37
N PRO A 169 16.40 -0.41 -3.96
CA PRO A 169 16.58 -0.82 -5.37
C PRO A 169 16.45 -2.34 -5.63
N ASP A 170 16.00 -3.12 -4.68
CA ASP A 170 15.97 -4.59 -4.75
C ASP A 170 14.76 -5.11 -5.58
N TYR A 171 14.50 -4.52 -6.75
CA TYR A 171 13.30 -4.77 -7.58
C TYR A 171 13.11 -6.24 -7.99
N VAL A 172 14.20 -6.95 -8.30
CA VAL A 172 14.16 -8.36 -8.65
C VAL A 172 13.65 -9.20 -7.49
N TRP A 173 14.15 -8.92 -6.28
CA TRP A 173 13.69 -9.60 -5.07
C TRP A 173 12.21 -9.34 -4.78
N ALA A 174 11.77 -8.09 -4.91
CA ALA A 174 10.36 -7.74 -4.70
C ALA A 174 9.45 -8.50 -5.66
N ALA A 175 9.80 -8.54 -6.94
CA ALA A 175 9.05 -9.26 -7.96
C ALA A 175 9.01 -10.77 -7.66
N GLU A 176 10.15 -11.41 -7.39
CA GLU A 176 10.21 -12.84 -7.08
C GLU A 176 9.45 -13.19 -5.80
N LEU A 177 9.55 -12.39 -4.75
CA LEU A 177 8.78 -12.63 -3.52
C LEU A 177 7.28 -12.52 -3.78
N SER A 178 6.83 -11.56 -4.58
CA SER A 178 5.41 -11.42 -4.93
C SER A 178 4.88 -12.61 -5.74
N ARG A 179 5.72 -13.28 -6.52
CA ARG A 179 5.40 -14.51 -7.25
C ARG A 179 5.08 -15.67 -6.31
N TRP A 180 5.81 -15.79 -5.20
CA TRP A 180 5.67 -16.89 -4.24
C TRP A 180 4.73 -16.62 -3.09
N ASN A 181 4.36 -15.35 -2.84
CA ASN A 181 3.48 -14.95 -1.75
C ASN A 181 2.16 -14.38 -2.31
N PRO A 182 1.04 -15.14 -2.25
CA PRO A 182 -0.25 -14.72 -2.81
C PRO A 182 -0.73 -13.37 -2.30
N ASN A 183 -0.50 -13.08 -1.03
CA ASN A 183 -0.96 -11.87 -0.34
C ASN A 183 0.07 -10.73 -0.35
N LEU A 184 1.17 -10.84 -1.10
CA LEU A 184 2.11 -9.75 -1.33
C LEU A 184 1.78 -9.01 -2.61
N TYR A 185 1.53 -7.72 -2.48
CA TYR A 185 1.34 -6.75 -3.57
C TYR A 185 2.47 -5.73 -3.57
N LEU A 186 2.67 -5.08 -4.70
CA LEU A 186 3.77 -4.12 -4.89
C LEU A 186 3.21 -2.77 -5.34
N ASP A 187 3.72 -1.74 -4.74
CA ASP A 187 3.49 -0.34 -5.11
C ASP A 187 4.77 0.21 -5.76
N LEU A 188 4.63 0.95 -6.83
CA LEU A 188 5.75 1.56 -7.56
C LEU A 188 5.99 3.02 -7.20
N SER A 189 5.18 3.60 -6.31
CA SER A 189 5.28 4.99 -5.89
C SER A 189 6.64 5.28 -5.25
N GLY A 190 7.06 6.52 -5.19
CA GLY A 190 8.35 6.88 -4.63
C GLY A 190 9.57 6.21 -5.29
N SER A 191 9.38 5.09 -5.99
CA SER A 191 10.44 4.31 -6.60
C SER A 191 11.22 5.10 -7.64
N THR A 192 12.54 5.09 -7.51
CA THR A 192 13.44 5.70 -8.49
C THR A 192 13.22 5.13 -9.89
N LEU A 193 12.98 3.83 -10.00
CA LEU A 193 12.82 3.15 -11.28
C LEU A 193 11.69 3.74 -12.13
N ILE A 194 10.48 3.91 -11.57
CA ILE A 194 9.36 4.45 -12.35
C ILE A 194 9.54 5.92 -12.72
N LYS A 195 10.34 6.66 -11.93
CA LYS A 195 10.61 8.09 -12.14
C LYS A 195 11.72 8.33 -13.16
N THR A 196 12.72 7.44 -13.26
CA THR A 196 13.97 7.65 -13.99
C THR A 196 14.22 6.67 -15.12
N ALA A 197 13.43 5.59 -15.27
CA ALA A 197 13.61 4.64 -16.34
C ALA A 197 13.48 5.33 -17.71
N SER A 198 14.52 5.21 -18.53
CA SER A 198 14.51 5.69 -19.92
C SER A 198 13.60 4.82 -20.81
N ASP A 199 13.39 3.58 -20.42
CA ASP A 199 12.54 2.61 -21.11
C ASP A 199 11.76 1.75 -20.10
N TYR A 200 10.45 1.93 -20.05
CA TYR A 200 9.57 1.17 -19.16
C TYR A 200 9.49 -0.33 -19.48
N ARG A 201 9.97 -0.77 -20.63
CA ARG A 201 10.04 -2.22 -20.95
C ARG A 201 10.88 -3.01 -19.95
N VAL A 202 11.74 -2.36 -19.18
CA VAL A 202 12.49 -2.99 -18.09
C VAL A 202 11.57 -3.68 -17.06
N PHE A 203 10.36 -3.18 -16.84
CA PHE A 203 9.39 -3.82 -15.93
C PHE A 203 8.98 -5.22 -16.41
N ARG A 204 8.99 -5.50 -17.71
CA ARG A 204 8.73 -6.86 -18.24
C ARG A 204 9.79 -7.86 -17.81
N SER A 205 11.01 -7.44 -17.58
CA SER A 205 12.07 -8.33 -17.08
C SER A 205 11.89 -8.68 -15.60
N TYR A 206 11.29 -7.79 -14.81
CA TYR A 206 10.94 -8.09 -13.41
C TYR A 206 9.69 -8.97 -13.32
N PHE A 207 8.66 -8.68 -14.12
CA PHE A 207 7.39 -9.42 -14.18
C PHE A 207 7.38 -10.43 -15.31
N TRP A 208 8.48 -11.17 -15.48
CA TRP A 208 8.74 -12.07 -16.60
C TRP A 208 7.79 -13.26 -16.70
N TRP A 209 7.15 -13.66 -15.59
CA TRP A 209 6.24 -14.81 -15.56
C TRP A 209 4.82 -14.47 -16.02
N SER A 210 4.51 -13.22 -16.37
CA SER A 210 3.21 -12.83 -16.91
C SER A 210 2.86 -13.68 -18.13
N GLY A 211 1.68 -14.31 -18.07
CA GLY A 211 1.20 -15.22 -19.11
C GLY A 211 1.92 -16.58 -19.15
N THR A 212 2.85 -16.85 -18.23
CA THR A 212 3.58 -18.12 -18.18
C THR A 212 3.04 -18.99 -17.06
N VAL A 213 2.42 -20.11 -17.39
CA VAL A 213 2.08 -21.15 -16.43
C VAL A 213 3.31 -22.06 -16.27
N SER A 214 3.98 -21.96 -15.14
CA SER A 214 5.13 -22.80 -14.81
C SER A 214 4.80 -23.68 -13.61
N PRO A 215 5.29 -24.93 -13.54
CA PRO A 215 5.14 -25.75 -12.34
C PRO A 215 5.76 -25.14 -11.09
N HIS A 216 6.62 -24.13 -11.27
CA HIS A 216 7.24 -23.37 -10.20
C HIS A 216 6.50 -22.06 -9.88
N THR A 217 5.37 -21.78 -10.54
CA THR A 217 4.54 -20.62 -10.22
C THR A 217 3.37 -21.11 -9.33
N PRO A 218 3.14 -20.53 -8.15
CA PRO A 218 2.03 -20.92 -7.31
C PRO A 218 0.68 -20.81 -8.05
N LEU A 219 -0.28 -21.66 -7.70
CA LEU A 219 -1.61 -21.66 -8.29
C LEU A 219 -2.25 -20.28 -8.19
N GLY A 220 -2.85 -19.81 -9.28
CA GLY A 220 -3.52 -18.51 -9.34
C GLY A 220 -2.62 -17.30 -9.55
N GLN A 221 -1.31 -17.48 -9.75
CA GLN A 221 -0.34 -16.41 -9.96
C GLN A 221 0.07 -16.28 -11.44
N ALA A 222 -0.86 -16.46 -12.36
CA ALA A 222 -0.56 -16.49 -13.80
C ALA A 222 -0.17 -15.13 -14.39
N ASP A 223 -0.58 -14.02 -13.77
CA ASP A 223 -0.25 -12.67 -14.24
C ASP A 223 0.59 -11.92 -13.19
N ALA A 224 1.85 -11.70 -13.54
CA ALA A 224 2.79 -11.01 -12.68
C ALA A 224 2.41 -9.53 -12.44
N PHE A 225 1.92 -8.85 -13.49
CA PHE A 225 1.49 -7.46 -13.37
C PHE A 225 0.28 -7.28 -12.46
N ALA A 226 -0.56 -8.30 -12.27
CA ALA A 226 -1.67 -8.26 -11.31
C ALA A 226 -1.23 -8.14 -9.84
N LYS A 227 0.06 -8.26 -9.56
CA LYS A 227 0.66 -7.99 -8.25
C LYS A 227 0.88 -6.51 -7.96
N LEU A 228 0.74 -5.66 -8.97
CA LEU A 228 0.86 -4.22 -8.79
C LEU A 228 -0.45 -3.62 -8.28
N VAL A 229 -0.32 -2.59 -7.45
CA VAL A 229 -1.39 -1.68 -7.06
C VAL A 229 -0.95 -0.23 -7.30
N PHE A 230 -1.89 0.61 -7.68
CA PHE A 230 -1.59 2.02 -7.92
C PHE A 230 -1.34 2.76 -6.60
N ALA A 231 -0.30 3.59 -6.60
CA ALA A 231 0.05 4.47 -5.51
C ALA A 231 0.75 5.73 -6.01
N SER A 232 0.54 6.85 -5.35
CA SER A 232 1.20 8.12 -5.69
C SER A 232 2.37 8.48 -4.78
N ASP A 233 2.31 8.07 -3.51
CA ASP A 233 3.23 8.52 -2.46
C ASP A 233 3.22 10.07 -2.36
N ILE A 234 2.01 10.65 -2.32
CA ILE A 234 1.87 12.08 -2.04
C ILE A 234 2.50 12.33 -0.68
N PHE A 235 3.52 13.17 -0.69
CA PHE A 235 4.25 13.58 0.49
C PHE A 235 4.30 15.12 0.52
N TRP A 236 4.35 15.73 1.70
CA TRP A 236 4.43 17.20 1.87
C TRP A 236 3.25 17.99 1.28
N GLY A 237 2.12 17.35 1.00
CA GLY A 237 0.93 18.02 0.46
C GLY A 237 0.99 18.37 -1.03
N GLU A 238 1.91 17.77 -1.78
CA GLU A 238 2.07 17.98 -3.22
C GLU A 238 1.06 17.18 -4.05
N LEU A 239 -0.19 17.64 -4.14
CA LEU A 239 -1.25 16.96 -4.90
C LEU A 239 -0.91 16.70 -6.38
N GLY A 240 -0.03 17.50 -6.98
CA GLY A 240 0.44 17.28 -8.34
C GLY A 240 1.16 15.95 -8.55
N GLU A 241 1.65 15.29 -7.46
CA GLU A 241 2.24 13.96 -7.59
C GLU A 241 1.21 12.89 -7.93
N PHE A 242 -0.06 13.05 -7.54
CA PHE A 242 -1.14 12.16 -7.97
C PHE A 242 -1.21 12.07 -9.50
N ASP A 243 -1.26 13.22 -10.17
CA ASP A 243 -1.38 13.27 -11.64
C ASP A 243 -0.12 12.72 -12.33
N ARG A 244 1.07 13.09 -11.83
CA ARG A 244 2.34 12.59 -12.35
C ARG A 244 2.45 11.06 -12.20
N SER A 245 2.01 10.52 -11.07
CA SER A 245 2.02 9.08 -10.82
C SER A 245 1.01 8.36 -11.71
N LEU A 246 -0.19 8.91 -11.90
CA LEU A 246 -1.17 8.36 -12.85
C LEU A 246 -0.60 8.26 -14.26
N GLU A 247 0.03 9.33 -14.75
CA GLU A 247 0.63 9.35 -16.08
C GLU A 247 1.73 8.32 -16.23
N ARG A 248 2.67 8.25 -15.26
CA ARG A 248 3.77 7.28 -15.26
C ARG A 248 3.27 5.85 -15.27
N HIS A 249 2.30 5.50 -14.41
CA HIS A 249 1.75 4.15 -14.35
C HIS A 249 1.04 3.79 -15.64
N ARG A 250 0.16 4.64 -16.15
CA ARG A 250 -0.54 4.39 -17.42
C ARG A 250 0.43 4.17 -18.58
N ARG A 251 1.43 5.04 -18.70
CA ARG A 251 2.45 4.92 -19.74
C ARG A 251 3.28 3.65 -19.59
N MET A 252 3.70 3.30 -18.38
CA MET A 252 4.45 2.07 -18.11
C MET A 252 3.63 0.84 -18.49
N LEU A 253 2.38 0.76 -18.07
CA LEU A 253 1.49 -0.37 -18.37
C LEU A 253 1.21 -0.50 -19.87
N GLU A 254 1.06 0.62 -20.58
CA GLU A 254 0.90 0.65 -22.03
C GLU A 254 2.16 0.14 -22.74
N VAL A 255 3.33 0.68 -22.41
CA VAL A 255 4.63 0.28 -22.99
C VAL A 255 4.93 -1.20 -22.71
N CYS A 256 4.54 -1.70 -21.55
CA CYS A 256 4.65 -3.12 -21.19
C CYS A 256 3.60 -4.01 -21.87
N GLY A 257 2.66 -3.46 -22.63
CA GLY A 257 1.62 -4.23 -23.31
C GLY A 257 0.69 -4.97 -22.35
N VAL A 258 0.47 -4.42 -21.13
CA VAL A 258 -0.46 -4.99 -20.17
C VAL A 258 -1.88 -4.83 -20.71
N ASP A 259 -2.68 -5.89 -20.65
CA ASP A 259 -4.05 -5.86 -21.16
C ASP A 259 -4.97 -4.93 -20.35
N ALA A 260 -6.12 -4.58 -20.92
CA ALA A 260 -7.03 -3.60 -20.34
C ALA A 260 -7.62 -4.04 -18.98
N VAL A 261 -7.89 -5.33 -18.80
CA VAL A 261 -8.48 -5.89 -17.57
C VAL A 261 -7.44 -5.81 -16.44
N THR A 262 -6.21 -6.25 -16.72
CA THR A 262 -5.10 -6.17 -15.76
C THR A 262 -4.76 -4.71 -15.42
N ARG A 263 -4.76 -3.80 -16.42
CA ARG A 263 -4.59 -2.36 -16.14
C ARG A 263 -5.65 -1.81 -15.19
N GLN A 264 -6.91 -2.15 -15.41
CA GLN A 264 -8.01 -1.72 -14.53
C GLN A 264 -7.85 -2.30 -13.12
N ALA A 265 -7.43 -3.56 -13.01
CA ALA A 265 -7.15 -4.17 -11.71
C ALA A 265 -6.04 -3.43 -10.96
N ILE A 266 -4.93 -3.11 -11.63
CA ILE A 266 -3.80 -2.36 -11.03
C ILE A 266 -4.22 -0.97 -10.57
N MET A 267 -4.96 -0.24 -11.42
CA MET A 267 -5.31 1.16 -11.12
C MET A 267 -6.30 1.30 -9.95
N GLY A 268 -7.09 0.28 -9.65
CA GLY A 268 -8.03 0.37 -8.53
C GLY A 268 -8.71 -0.95 -8.16
N GLY A 269 -8.95 -1.83 -9.12
CA GLY A 269 -9.75 -3.04 -8.91
C GLY A 269 -9.19 -3.97 -7.83
N THR A 270 -7.88 -4.21 -7.83
CA THR A 270 -7.21 -5.08 -6.83
C THR A 270 -7.32 -4.49 -5.43
N ALA A 271 -6.95 -3.22 -5.26
CA ALA A 271 -7.03 -2.56 -3.95
C ALA A 271 -8.47 -2.49 -3.43
N TRP A 272 -9.43 -2.15 -4.32
CA TRP A 272 -10.85 -2.14 -3.96
C TRP A 272 -11.36 -3.52 -3.53
N ARG A 273 -10.98 -4.59 -4.23
CA ARG A 273 -11.32 -5.96 -3.86
C ARG A 273 -10.81 -6.30 -2.47
N LEU A 274 -9.53 -6.04 -2.17
CA LEU A 274 -8.92 -6.31 -0.87
C LEU A 274 -9.64 -5.57 0.26
N ILE A 275 -9.97 -4.28 0.06
CA ILE A 275 -10.71 -3.47 1.02
C ILE A 275 -12.12 -4.00 1.22
N SER A 276 -12.81 -4.38 0.14
CA SER A 276 -14.18 -4.88 0.18
C SER A 276 -14.25 -6.24 0.89
N GLU A 277 -13.33 -7.16 0.62
CA GLU A 277 -13.22 -8.46 1.28
C GLU A 277 -12.97 -8.30 2.79
N ARG A 278 -12.09 -7.37 3.16
CA ARG A 278 -11.83 -7.04 4.57
C ARG A 278 -13.11 -6.50 5.25
N ARG A 279 -13.80 -5.55 4.62
CA ARG A 279 -15.03 -4.95 5.17
C ARG A 279 -16.16 -5.98 5.33
N ALA A 280 -16.34 -6.86 4.35
CA ALA A 280 -17.33 -7.94 4.41
C ALA A 280 -17.06 -8.89 5.59
N ALA A 281 -15.81 -9.24 5.82
CA ALA A 281 -15.42 -10.11 6.92
C ALA A 281 -15.61 -9.48 8.32
N SER A 282 -15.53 -8.14 8.41
CA SER A 282 -15.74 -7.39 9.67
C SER A 282 -17.23 -7.16 9.96
N GLY A 283 -18.09 -7.05 8.95
CA GLY A 283 -19.54 -6.85 9.09
C GLY A 283 -20.31 -8.09 9.51
N GLY A 284 -19.74 -9.28 9.45
CA GLY A 284 -20.38 -10.53 9.87
C GLY A 284 -20.29 -10.85 11.37
N LYS A 285 -19.75 -9.93 12.19
CA LYS A 285 -19.56 -10.09 13.64
C LYS A 285 -20.30 -9.02 14.47
N ALA A 286 -21.34 -8.38 13.90
CA ALA A 286 -22.23 -7.48 14.64
C ALA A 286 -23.49 -8.18 15.12
#